data_14d81aea13141096cb4e4431da7f095a
#
_entry.id   14d81aea13141096cb4e4431da7f095a
#
_cell.length_a   1.000
_cell.length_b   1.000
_cell.length_c   1.000
_cell.angle_alpha   90.00
_cell.angle_beta   90.00
_cell.angle_gamma   90.00
#
_symmetry.space_group_name_H-M   'P 1'
#
loop_
_entity.id
_entity.type
_entity.pdbx_description
1 polymer ?
#
loop_
_entity_poly.entity_id
_entity_poly.type
_entity_poly.pdbx_seq_one_letter_code
_entity_poly.pdbx_strand_id
1 'polypeptide(L)'
;MLISYKNANIYQRHGICVLKEVNLQVEEGQFIYLIGRVGSGKTTLMRTLYGELEMNEADEAMVLGHDLLTIRQKEIPALRREMGVVFQDFQLLADRSVYKNLEFVLKATGWKKNDGIEERIAEVLAAVGMEDKGDRMPFELSGGEQQRVAIARAILNKPKLILADEPTGNLDPETSAHIIQLLFDICETGTAVVMSTHNLPMIKEHPSIIYRCQDERIEDITNDFHHLVVVDDTPDTDETHVNYSERIEI
;
A
#
# COMPACT_ATOMS: atom_id res chain seq x y z
N MET A 1 8.24 -6.89 14.02
CA MET A 1 8.58 -5.65 13.27
C MET A 1 8.86 -6.01 11.83
N LEU A 2 8.08 -5.48 10.88
CA LEU A 2 8.24 -5.71 9.44
C LEU A 2 8.98 -4.54 8.76
N ILE A 3 8.72 -3.32 9.21
CA ILE A 3 9.44 -2.12 8.79
C ILE A 3 9.96 -1.41 10.04
N SER A 4 11.23 -0.99 10.00
CA SER A 4 11.82 -0.13 11.02
C SER A 4 12.76 0.86 10.34
N TYR A 5 12.29 2.10 10.17
CA TYR A 5 13.11 3.23 9.79
C TYR A 5 13.33 4.13 11.00
N LYS A 6 14.57 4.52 11.25
CA LYS A 6 14.95 5.49 12.27
C LYS A 6 15.84 6.55 11.64
N ASN A 7 15.43 7.79 11.80
CA ASN A 7 16.18 8.96 11.33
C ASN A 7 16.62 8.82 9.85
N ALA A 8 15.72 8.30 8.98
CA ALA A 8 16.03 8.02 7.60
C ALA A 8 15.75 9.23 6.70
N ASN A 9 16.69 9.57 5.83
CA ASN A 9 16.51 10.58 4.80
C ASN A 9 16.16 9.92 3.46
N ILE A 10 15.05 10.33 2.86
CA ILE A 10 14.51 9.74 1.64
C ILE A 10 14.82 10.65 0.45
N TYR A 11 15.50 10.09 -0.54
CA TYR A 11 15.94 10.81 -1.72
C TYR A 11 15.22 10.32 -2.98
N GLN A 12 14.87 11.26 -3.85
CA GLN A 12 14.50 10.94 -5.24
C GLN A 12 15.74 10.62 -6.07
N ARG A 13 15.51 10.09 -7.29
CA ARG A 13 16.55 10.02 -8.32
C ARG A 13 17.13 11.42 -8.50
N HIS A 14 18.44 11.52 -8.63
CA HIS A 14 19.21 12.79 -8.72
C HIS A 14 19.51 13.48 -7.39
N GLY A 15 19.32 12.81 -6.24
CA GLY A 15 19.82 13.27 -4.94
C GLY A 15 18.99 14.37 -4.27
N ILE A 16 17.74 14.59 -4.70
CA ILE A 16 16.84 15.53 -4.03
C ILE A 16 16.23 14.82 -2.81
N CYS A 17 16.53 15.34 -1.60
CA CYS A 17 15.90 14.87 -0.37
C CYS A 17 14.44 15.34 -0.32
N VAL A 18 13.50 14.40 -0.16
CA VAL A 18 12.05 14.69 -0.14
C VAL A 18 11.42 14.46 1.22
N LEU A 19 12.02 13.59 2.05
CA LEU A 19 11.62 13.41 3.44
C LEU A 19 12.88 13.28 4.30
N LYS A 20 12.88 13.94 5.45
CA LYS A 20 13.99 14.00 6.40
C LYS A 20 13.61 13.36 7.73
N GLU A 21 14.58 12.74 8.39
CA GLU A 21 14.44 12.20 9.75
C GLU A 21 13.20 11.28 9.88
N VAL A 22 12.92 10.48 8.85
CA VAL A 22 11.77 9.57 8.81
C VAL A 22 11.91 8.52 9.90
N ASN A 23 10.87 8.44 10.75
CA ASN A 23 10.69 7.38 11.73
C ASN A 23 9.39 6.64 11.39
N LEU A 24 9.49 5.40 10.93
CA LEU A 24 8.35 4.59 10.52
C LEU A 24 8.50 3.17 11.07
N GLN A 25 7.50 2.70 11.79
CA GLN A 25 7.45 1.34 12.32
C GLN A 25 6.18 0.64 11.86
N VAL A 26 6.31 -0.61 11.40
CA VAL A 26 5.19 -1.46 10.98
C VAL A 26 5.36 -2.85 11.54
N GLU A 27 4.31 -3.36 12.19
CA GLU A 27 4.22 -4.72 12.71
C GLU A 27 3.28 -5.60 11.87
N GLU A 28 3.29 -6.90 12.12
CA GLU A 28 2.37 -7.84 11.46
C GLU A 28 0.91 -7.49 11.79
N GLY A 29 0.03 -7.61 10.80
CA GLY A 29 -1.39 -7.33 10.95
C GLY A 29 -1.76 -5.87 11.18
N GLN A 30 -0.84 -4.92 11.01
CA GLN A 30 -1.16 -3.50 11.08
C GLN A 30 -1.60 -2.96 9.72
N PHE A 31 -2.65 -2.13 9.73
CA PHE A 31 -3.03 -1.31 8.61
C PHE A 31 -2.53 0.12 8.84
N ILE A 32 -1.78 0.67 7.88
CA ILE A 32 -1.17 2.00 8.01
C ILE A 32 -1.54 2.85 6.80
N TYR A 33 -2.07 4.03 7.08
CA TYR A 33 -2.26 5.06 6.08
C TYR A 33 -1.06 6.00 6.02
N LEU A 34 -0.57 6.25 4.81
CA LEU A 34 0.36 7.35 4.50
C LEU A 34 -0.44 8.45 3.82
N ILE A 35 -0.70 9.56 4.50
CA ILE A 35 -1.46 10.69 3.95
C ILE A 35 -0.55 11.89 3.65
N GLY A 36 -1.03 12.79 2.81
CA GLY A 36 -0.36 14.04 2.46
C GLY A 36 -0.62 14.46 1.03
N ARG A 37 -0.31 15.70 0.70
CA ARG A 37 -0.51 16.28 -0.65
C ARG A 37 0.24 15.50 -1.73
N VAL A 38 -0.20 15.63 -2.97
CA VAL A 38 0.56 15.13 -4.13
C VAL A 38 1.95 15.77 -4.11
N GLY A 39 2.99 14.95 -4.28
CA GLY A 39 4.38 15.41 -4.21
C GLY A 39 4.99 15.47 -2.80
N SER A 40 4.28 15.13 -1.72
CA SER A 40 4.80 15.13 -0.34
C SER A 40 5.81 14.02 -0.02
N GLY A 41 6.13 13.12 -0.97
CA GLY A 41 7.12 12.07 -0.79
C GLY A 41 6.57 10.67 -0.49
N LYS A 42 5.26 10.45 -0.36
CA LYS A 42 4.62 9.15 -0.07
C LYS A 42 5.11 8.03 -1.01
N THR A 43 4.92 8.23 -2.32
CA THR A 43 5.38 7.27 -3.35
C THR A 43 6.89 7.06 -3.31
N THR A 44 7.67 8.12 -3.03
CA THR A 44 9.13 8.02 -2.91
C THR A 44 9.53 7.16 -1.71
N LEU A 45 8.89 7.37 -0.55
CA LEU A 45 9.07 6.53 0.63
C LEU A 45 8.71 5.07 0.32
N MET A 46 7.54 4.81 -0.30
CA MET A 46 7.15 3.45 -0.66
C MET A 46 8.15 2.78 -1.59
N ARG A 47 8.73 3.52 -2.54
CA ARG A 47 9.76 3.01 -3.46
C ARG A 47 11.05 2.59 -2.76
N THR A 48 11.40 3.21 -1.63
CA THR A 48 12.52 2.71 -0.81
C THR A 48 12.18 1.38 -0.15
N LEU A 49 10.94 1.21 0.35
CA LEU A 49 10.52 -0.01 1.05
C LEU A 49 10.63 -1.28 0.19
N TYR A 50 10.39 -1.18 -1.13
CA TYR A 50 10.58 -2.32 -2.04
C TYR A 50 11.88 -2.28 -2.86
N GLY A 51 12.84 -1.42 -2.44
CA GLY A 51 14.17 -1.37 -3.02
C GLY A 51 14.22 -0.92 -4.48
N GLU A 52 13.30 -0.05 -4.93
CA GLU A 52 13.42 0.65 -6.21
C GLU A 52 14.33 1.88 -6.10
N LEU A 53 14.29 2.55 -4.96
CA LEU A 53 15.20 3.63 -4.60
C LEU A 53 16.14 3.14 -3.50
N GLU A 54 17.39 3.54 -3.61
CA GLU A 54 18.42 3.20 -2.63
C GLU A 54 18.22 3.98 -1.33
N MET A 55 18.48 3.31 -0.21
CA MET A 55 18.55 3.93 1.11
C MET A 55 20.03 4.19 1.42
N ASN A 56 20.39 5.46 1.59
CA ASN A 56 21.80 5.84 1.76
C ASN A 56 22.08 6.47 3.14
N GLU A 57 21.07 6.96 3.84
CA GLU A 57 21.26 7.74 5.05
C GLU A 57 20.12 7.46 6.05
N ALA A 58 20.44 6.72 7.10
CA ALA A 58 19.54 6.40 8.22
C ALA A 58 20.36 5.85 9.39
N ASP A 59 19.81 5.94 10.60
CA ASP A 59 20.36 5.19 11.75
C ASP A 59 19.94 3.71 11.66
N GLU A 60 18.74 3.44 11.13
CA GLU A 60 18.22 2.10 10.87
C GLU A 60 17.27 2.13 9.68
N ALA A 61 17.39 1.17 8.76
CA ALA A 61 16.48 1.03 7.63
C ALA A 61 16.23 -0.47 7.33
N MET A 62 15.39 -1.09 8.15
CA MET A 62 15.05 -2.51 8.05
C MET A 62 13.69 -2.71 7.39
N VAL A 63 13.59 -3.63 6.43
CA VAL A 63 12.33 -4.08 5.83
C VAL A 63 12.35 -5.60 5.70
N LEU A 64 11.39 -6.28 6.31
CA LEU A 64 11.26 -7.75 6.30
C LEU A 64 12.55 -8.48 6.70
N GLY A 65 13.32 -7.90 7.62
CA GLY A 65 14.61 -8.44 8.07
C GLY A 65 15.79 -8.13 7.15
N HIS A 66 15.59 -7.41 6.05
CA HIS A 66 16.66 -6.92 5.18
C HIS A 66 17.09 -5.50 5.58
N ASP A 67 18.38 -5.28 5.74
CA ASP A 67 18.96 -3.96 5.96
C ASP A 67 19.13 -3.25 4.61
N LEU A 68 18.34 -2.21 4.35
CA LEU A 68 18.36 -1.48 3.09
C LEU A 68 19.59 -0.59 2.89
N LEU A 69 20.36 -0.29 3.96
CA LEU A 69 21.62 0.44 3.85
C LEU A 69 22.73 -0.41 3.21
N THR A 70 22.63 -1.74 3.35
CA THR A 70 23.66 -2.68 2.92
C THR A 70 23.17 -3.69 1.87
N ILE A 71 21.88 -3.72 1.56
CA ILE A 71 21.27 -4.65 0.61
C ILE A 71 21.90 -4.52 -0.78
N ARG A 72 22.27 -5.63 -1.37
CA ARG A 72 22.82 -5.64 -2.74
C ARG A 72 21.72 -5.86 -3.77
N GLN A 73 21.92 -5.37 -4.98
CA GLN A 73 20.96 -5.49 -6.09
C GLN A 73 20.47 -6.94 -6.32
N LYS A 74 21.33 -7.94 -6.14
CA LYS A 74 20.96 -9.36 -6.29
C LYS A 74 20.05 -9.90 -5.17
N GLU A 75 19.92 -9.18 -4.06
CA GLU A 75 19.10 -9.55 -2.90
C GLU A 75 17.70 -8.90 -2.96
N ILE A 76 17.53 -7.82 -3.73
CA ILE A 76 16.25 -7.15 -3.94
C ILE A 76 15.13 -8.11 -4.40
N PRO A 77 15.35 -9.07 -5.33
CA PRO A 77 14.31 -10.03 -5.70
C PRO A 77 13.84 -10.90 -4.54
N ALA A 78 14.70 -11.20 -3.55
CA ALA A 78 14.30 -11.96 -2.36
C ALA A 78 13.38 -11.13 -1.47
N LEU A 79 13.76 -9.88 -1.18
CA LEU A 79 12.92 -8.91 -0.46
C LEU A 79 11.53 -8.78 -1.12
N ARG A 80 11.47 -8.56 -2.44
CA ARG A 80 10.21 -8.38 -3.18
C ARG A 80 9.30 -9.60 -3.22
N ARG A 81 9.82 -10.83 -3.00
CA ARG A 81 8.98 -12.03 -2.91
C ARG A 81 8.19 -12.10 -1.61
N GLU A 82 8.65 -11.45 -0.55
CA GLU A 82 7.99 -11.42 0.76
C GLU A 82 6.95 -10.31 0.89
N MET A 83 6.80 -9.46 -0.15
CA MET A 83 5.84 -8.37 -0.17
C MET A 83 4.96 -8.38 -1.42
N GLY A 84 3.77 -7.80 -1.31
CA GLY A 84 2.90 -7.46 -2.42
C GLY A 84 2.97 -5.96 -2.72
N VAL A 85 2.89 -5.58 -4.00
CA VAL A 85 2.79 -4.17 -4.39
C VAL A 85 1.57 -3.98 -5.26
N VAL A 86 0.73 -3.02 -4.87
CA VAL A 86 -0.48 -2.60 -5.59
C VAL A 86 -0.27 -1.16 -6.05
N PHE A 87 -0.39 -0.92 -7.35
CA PHE A 87 -0.17 0.38 -7.97
C PHE A 87 -1.48 1.05 -8.35
N GLN A 88 -1.49 2.36 -8.44
CA GLN A 88 -2.64 3.16 -8.85
C GLN A 88 -3.10 2.85 -10.30
N ASP A 89 -2.18 2.54 -11.20
CA ASP A 89 -2.40 2.26 -12.62
C ASP A 89 -2.48 0.75 -12.93
N PHE A 90 -2.77 -0.08 -11.92
CA PHE A 90 -2.93 -1.54 -11.95
C PHE A 90 -1.68 -2.30 -12.41
N GLN A 91 -0.94 -1.81 -13.40
CA GLN A 91 0.24 -2.42 -14.03
C GLN A 91 0.02 -3.89 -14.44
N LEU A 92 -1.12 -4.19 -15.03
CA LEU A 92 -1.39 -5.50 -15.62
C LEU A 92 -0.75 -5.60 -17.01
N LEU A 93 -0.26 -6.79 -17.34
CA LEU A 93 0.27 -7.09 -18.67
C LEU A 93 -0.90 -7.15 -19.67
N ALA A 94 -1.00 -6.15 -20.54
CA ALA A 94 -2.15 -5.97 -21.44
C ALA A 94 -2.25 -7.04 -22.54
N ASP A 95 -1.15 -7.75 -22.82
CA ASP A 95 -1.05 -8.83 -23.82
C ASP A 95 -1.41 -10.21 -23.26
N ARG A 96 -1.87 -10.30 -22.01
CA ARG A 96 -2.14 -11.56 -21.30
C ARG A 96 -3.45 -11.52 -20.55
N SER A 97 -4.14 -12.66 -20.48
CA SER A 97 -5.34 -12.82 -19.65
C SER A 97 -5.02 -12.66 -18.16
N VAL A 98 -6.06 -12.49 -17.33
CA VAL A 98 -5.95 -12.45 -15.87
C VAL A 98 -5.14 -13.65 -15.35
N TYR A 99 -5.53 -14.87 -15.73
CA TYR A 99 -4.81 -16.08 -15.34
C TYR A 99 -3.33 -16.02 -15.72
N LYS A 100 -3.01 -15.59 -16.94
CA LYS A 100 -1.62 -15.50 -17.42
C LYS A 100 -0.82 -14.38 -16.74
N ASN A 101 -1.47 -13.31 -16.31
CA ASN A 101 -0.84 -12.28 -15.47
C ASN A 101 -0.39 -12.88 -14.13
N LEU A 102 -1.26 -13.65 -13.47
CA LEU A 102 -0.98 -14.28 -12.17
C LEU A 102 0.05 -15.41 -12.32
N GLU A 103 -0.12 -16.29 -13.31
CA GLU A 103 0.83 -17.38 -13.62
C GLU A 103 2.24 -16.85 -13.87
N PHE A 104 2.36 -15.73 -14.59
CA PHE A 104 3.65 -15.10 -14.86
C PHE A 104 4.40 -14.74 -13.59
N VAL A 105 3.70 -14.14 -12.62
CA VAL A 105 4.32 -13.74 -11.33
C VAL A 105 4.77 -14.97 -10.54
N LEU A 106 3.93 -16.00 -10.41
CA LEU A 106 4.31 -17.25 -9.72
C LEU A 106 5.56 -17.88 -10.33
N LYS A 107 5.61 -17.99 -11.66
CA LYS A 107 6.79 -18.49 -12.37
C LYS A 107 8.04 -17.63 -12.16
N ALA A 108 7.88 -16.31 -12.23
CA ALA A 108 8.97 -15.35 -12.01
C ALA A 108 9.50 -15.38 -10.57
N THR A 109 8.66 -15.75 -9.60
CA THR A 109 9.03 -15.89 -8.19
C THR A 109 9.54 -17.29 -7.81
N GLY A 110 9.61 -18.21 -8.80
CA GLY A 110 10.28 -19.50 -8.66
C GLY A 110 9.36 -20.71 -8.51
N TRP A 111 8.03 -20.53 -8.62
CA TRP A 111 7.08 -21.64 -8.61
C TRP A 111 7.25 -22.52 -9.86
N LYS A 112 7.25 -23.82 -9.66
CA LYS A 112 7.33 -24.84 -10.71
C LYS A 112 5.94 -25.38 -11.03
N LYS A 113 5.80 -26.04 -12.16
CA LYS A 113 4.51 -26.59 -12.63
C LYS A 113 3.81 -27.50 -11.58
N ASN A 114 4.56 -28.19 -10.75
CA ASN A 114 4.04 -29.12 -9.76
C ASN A 114 3.78 -28.47 -8.37
N ASP A 115 3.95 -27.16 -8.24
CA ASP A 115 3.80 -26.46 -6.96
C ASP A 115 2.35 -25.98 -6.70
N GLY A 116 1.37 -26.43 -7.53
CA GLY A 116 -0.03 -26.06 -7.35
C GLY A 116 -0.35 -24.63 -7.86
N ILE A 117 0.23 -24.24 -9.01
CA ILE A 117 0.02 -22.91 -9.62
C ILE A 117 -1.47 -22.67 -9.92
N GLU A 118 -2.18 -23.67 -10.48
CA GLU A 118 -3.60 -23.54 -10.84
C GLU A 118 -4.46 -23.34 -9.60
N GLU A 119 -4.24 -24.15 -8.58
CA GLU A 119 -4.92 -24.07 -7.29
C GLU A 119 -4.68 -22.73 -6.61
N ARG A 120 -3.42 -22.24 -6.61
CA ARG A 120 -3.09 -20.95 -6.02
C ARG A 120 -3.73 -19.78 -6.76
N ILE A 121 -3.79 -19.82 -8.09
CA ILE A 121 -4.47 -18.79 -8.88
C ILE A 121 -5.98 -18.82 -8.59
N ALA A 122 -6.61 -20.00 -8.55
CA ALA A 122 -8.02 -20.12 -8.21
C ALA A 122 -8.31 -19.56 -6.79
N GLU A 123 -7.46 -19.89 -5.80
CA GLU A 123 -7.58 -19.39 -4.43
C GLU A 123 -7.53 -17.86 -4.37
N VAL A 124 -6.55 -17.22 -5.02
CA VAL A 124 -6.43 -15.75 -4.96
C VAL A 124 -7.52 -15.04 -5.77
N LEU A 125 -7.98 -15.61 -6.89
CA LEU A 125 -9.11 -15.07 -7.64
C LEU A 125 -10.41 -15.14 -6.81
N ALA A 126 -10.63 -16.24 -6.11
CA ALA A 126 -11.76 -16.37 -5.17
C ALA A 126 -11.67 -15.34 -4.04
N ALA A 127 -10.48 -15.14 -3.45
CA ALA A 127 -10.27 -14.18 -2.38
C ALA A 127 -10.60 -12.73 -2.77
N VAL A 128 -10.54 -12.39 -4.07
CA VAL A 128 -10.86 -11.05 -4.57
C VAL A 128 -12.18 -10.98 -5.35
N GLY A 129 -12.99 -12.06 -5.38
CA GLY A 129 -14.26 -12.13 -6.09
C GLY A 129 -14.13 -12.06 -7.63
N MET A 130 -13.14 -12.76 -8.19
CA MET A 130 -12.83 -12.75 -9.63
C MET A 130 -12.70 -14.17 -10.22
N GLU A 131 -13.40 -15.16 -9.64
CA GLU A 131 -13.29 -16.58 -9.97
C GLU A 131 -13.62 -16.87 -11.45
N ASP A 132 -14.59 -16.15 -12.01
CA ASP A 132 -15.08 -16.32 -13.38
C ASP A 132 -14.31 -15.48 -14.42
N LYS A 133 -13.29 -14.72 -14.01
CA LYS A 133 -12.59 -13.75 -14.87
C LYS A 133 -11.20 -14.19 -15.33
N GLY A 134 -10.79 -15.42 -15.04
CA GLY A 134 -9.43 -15.90 -15.34
C GLY A 134 -9.01 -15.78 -16.81
N ASP A 135 -9.94 -16.01 -17.75
CA ASP A 135 -9.68 -15.95 -19.18
C ASP A 135 -9.81 -14.54 -19.78
N ARG A 136 -10.31 -13.55 -19.01
CA ARG A 136 -10.50 -12.18 -19.49
C ARG A 136 -9.16 -11.48 -19.68
N MET A 137 -9.11 -10.60 -20.70
CA MET A 137 -8.00 -9.68 -20.90
C MET A 137 -8.20 -8.42 -20.04
N PRO A 138 -7.13 -7.72 -19.60
CA PRO A 138 -7.25 -6.49 -18.79
C PRO A 138 -8.19 -5.45 -19.40
N PHE A 139 -8.20 -5.24 -20.70
CA PHE A 139 -9.07 -4.28 -21.38
C PHE A 139 -10.56 -4.65 -21.40
N GLU A 140 -10.91 -5.89 -21.05
CA GLU A 140 -12.30 -6.35 -20.90
C GLU A 140 -12.82 -6.13 -19.47
N LEU A 141 -11.99 -5.65 -18.56
CA LEU A 141 -12.30 -5.44 -17.13
C LEU A 141 -12.58 -3.97 -16.82
N SER A 142 -13.52 -3.72 -15.92
CA SER A 142 -13.67 -2.40 -15.30
C SER A 142 -12.43 -2.02 -14.47
N GLY A 143 -12.27 -0.74 -14.12
CA GLY A 143 -11.18 -0.27 -13.27
C GLY A 143 -11.11 -1.00 -11.92
N GLY A 144 -12.27 -1.18 -11.27
CA GLY A 144 -12.37 -1.93 -10.01
C GLY A 144 -12.01 -3.41 -10.14
N GLU A 145 -12.41 -4.06 -11.27
CA GLU A 145 -12.00 -5.45 -11.56
C GLU A 145 -10.50 -5.55 -11.80
N GLN A 146 -9.90 -4.60 -12.55
CA GLN A 146 -8.45 -4.55 -12.75
C GLN A 146 -7.71 -4.37 -11.42
N GLN A 147 -8.23 -3.54 -10.52
CA GLN A 147 -7.63 -3.34 -9.20
C GLN A 147 -7.74 -4.61 -8.34
N ARG A 148 -8.87 -5.31 -8.36
CA ARG A 148 -8.98 -6.62 -7.68
C ARG A 148 -7.97 -7.63 -8.22
N VAL A 149 -7.75 -7.68 -9.53
CA VAL A 149 -6.71 -8.54 -10.12
C VAL A 149 -5.31 -8.09 -9.70
N ALA A 150 -5.03 -6.79 -9.59
CA ALA A 150 -3.76 -6.28 -9.07
C ALA A 150 -3.54 -6.68 -7.60
N ILE A 151 -4.60 -6.68 -6.78
CA ILE A 151 -4.55 -7.18 -5.39
C ILE A 151 -4.34 -8.71 -5.38
N ALA A 152 -5.08 -9.49 -6.20
CA ALA A 152 -4.85 -10.93 -6.35
C ALA A 152 -3.38 -11.23 -6.67
N ARG A 153 -2.79 -10.47 -7.59
CA ARG A 153 -1.36 -10.56 -7.93
C ARG A 153 -0.46 -10.27 -6.72
N ALA A 154 -0.81 -9.27 -5.91
CA ALA A 154 -0.03 -8.89 -4.74
C ALA A 154 -0.03 -9.99 -3.66
N ILE A 155 -1.13 -10.73 -3.48
CA ILE A 155 -1.25 -11.78 -2.45
C ILE A 155 -0.79 -13.18 -2.90
N LEU A 156 -0.33 -13.36 -4.16
CA LEU A 156 0.06 -14.66 -4.71
C LEU A 156 1.09 -15.42 -3.87
N ASN A 157 2.11 -14.75 -3.39
CA ASN A 157 3.19 -15.35 -2.60
C ASN A 157 2.94 -15.35 -1.09
N LYS A 158 1.70 -15.12 -0.64
CA LYS A 158 1.34 -14.99 0.79
C LYS A 158 2.26 -13.99 1.50
N PRO A 159 2.27 -12.71 1.05
CA PRO A 159 3.21 -11.72 1.56
C PRO A 159 2.93 -11.39 3.03
N LYS A 160 3.98 -11.01 3.77
CA LYS A 160 3.86 -10.47 5.13
C LYS A 160 3.46 -8.99 5.12
N LEU A 161 3.72 -8.30 3.99
CA LEU A 161 3.54 -6.86 3.81
C LEU A 161 2.94 -6.57 2.43
N ILE A 162 1.92 -5.73 2.38
CA ILE A 162 1.39 -5.14 1.14
C ILE A 162 1.67 -3.63 1.17
N LEU A 163 2.24 -3.13 0.08
CA LEU A 163 2.41 -1.71 -0.19
C LEU A 163 1.42 -1.30 -1.27
N ALA A 164 0.43 -0.47 -0.94
CA ALA A 164 -0.62 -0.02 -1.85
C ALA A 164 -0.50 1.49 -2.11
N ASP A 165 0.02 1.86 -3.29
CA ASP A 165 0.23 3.27 -3.66
C ASP A 165 -0.99 3.82 -4.39
N GLU A 166 -1.80 4.61 -3.68
CA GLU A 166 -3.07 5.22 -4.14
C GLU A 166 -4.00 4.21 -4.85
N PRO A 167 -4.31 3.05 -4.24
CA PRO A 167 -5.00 1.94 -4.92
C PRO A 167 -6.42 2.27 -5.37
N THR A 168 -6.98 3.38 -4.93
CA THR A 168 -8.36 3.84 -5.24
C THR A 168 -8.39 5.13 -6.06
N GLY A 169 -7.24 5.69 -6.42
CA GLY A 169 -7.14 7.00 -7.05
C GLY A 169 -7.84 7.15 -8.41
N ASN A 170 -8.10 6.02 -9.10
CA ASN A 170 -8.76 5.99 -10.42
C ASN A 170 -10.16 5.34 -10.38
N LEU A 171 -10.76 5.20 -9.19
CA LEU A 171 -12.01 4.47 -8.99
C LEU A 171 -13.11 5.41 -8.46
N ASP A 172 -14.37 5.07 -8.72
CA ASP A 172 -15.50 5.72 -8.11
C ASP A 172 -15.58 5.42 -6.60
N PRO A 173 -16.33 6.22 -5.81
CA PRO A 173 -16.37 6.08 -4.36
C PRO A 173 -16.85 4.71 -3.87
N GLU A 174 -17.86 4.12 -4.51
CA GLU A 174 -18.43 2.82 -4.12
C GLU A 174 -17.41 1.70 -4.37
N THR A 175 -16.80 1.68 -5.54
CA THR A 175 -15.73 0.72 -5.88
C THR A 175 -14.53 0.91 -4.95
N SER A 176 -14.18 2.16 -4.62
CA SER A 176 -13.09 2.47 -3.68
C SER A 176 -13.33 1.86 -2.30
N ALA A 177 -14.55 2.00 -1.76
CA ALA A 177 -14.90 1.40 -0.47
C ALA A 177 -14.73 -0.13 -0.47
N HIS A 178 -15.14 -0.81 -1.54
CA HIS A 178 -14.95 -2.25 -1.68
C HIS A 178 -13.47 -2.66 -1.75
N ILE A 179 -12.63 -1.88 -2.44
CA ILE A 179 -11.18 -2.15 -2.52
C ILE A 179 -10.52 -2.01 -1.15
N ILE A 180 -10.95 -1.02 -0.38
CA ILE A 180 -10.39 -0.80 0.96
C ILE A 180 -10.83 -1.90 1.91
N GLN A 181 -12.11 -2.25 1.90
CA GLN A 181 -12.60 -3.38 2.71
C GLN A 181 -11.80 -4.65 2.39
N LEU A 182 -11.57 -4.95 1.10
CA LEU A 182 -10.76 -6.09 0.69
C LEU A 182 -9.32 -6.03 1.26
N LEU A 183 -8.69 -4.85 1.29
CA LEU A 183 -7.36 -4.69 1.89
C LEU A 183 -7.40 -4.86 3.42
N PHE A 184 -8.48 -4.42 4.09
CA PHE A 184 -8.68 -4.69 5.51
C PHE A 184 -8.88 -6.17 5.80
N ASP A 185 -9.71 -6.86 5.02
CA ASP A 185 -9.94 -8.31 5.16
C ASP A 185 -8.61 -9.09 5.01
N ILE A 186 -7.76 -8.68 4.07
CA ILE A 186 -6.41 -9.24 3.93
C ILE A 186 -5.54 -8.93 5.15
N CYS A 187 -5.62 -7.72 5.68
CA CYS A 187 -4.87 -7.32 6.87
C CYS A 187 -5.27 -8.15 8.10
N GLU A 188 -6.56 -8.45 8.28
CA GLU A 188 -7.06 -9.31 9.36
C GLU A 188 -6.49 -10.74 9.30
N THR A 189 -6.04 -11.21 8.15
CA THR A 189 -5.35 -12.51 8.04
C THR A 189 -3.90 -12.49 8.56
N GLY A 190 -3.42 -11.33 9.04
CA GLY A 190 -2.07 -11.14 9.59
C GLY A 190 -1.08 -10.46 8.64
N THR A 191 -1.46 -10.20 7.37
CA THR A 191 -0.64 -9.42 6.43
C THR A 191 -0.67 -7.94 6.82
N ALA A 192 0.47 -7.27 6.99
CA ALA A 192 0.47 -5.83 7.19
C ALA A 192 0.19 -5.09 5.88
N VAL A 193 -0.52 -3.96 5.95
CA VAL A 193 -0.83 -3.12 4.80
C VAL A 193 -0.34 -1.69 5.05
N VAL A 194 0.46 -1.15 4.15
CA VAL A 194 0.82 0.28 4.11
C VAL A 194 0.20 0.87 2.86
N MET A 195 -0.76 1.76 3.03
CA MET A 195 -1.54 2.35 1.94
C MET A 195 -1.32 3.85 1.87
N SER A 196 -0.86 4.37 0.73
CA SER A 196 -0.88 5.80 0.48
C SER A 196 -2.26 6.24 0.01
N THR A 197 -2.74 7.38 0.50
CA THR A 197 -4.00 7.98 0.05
C THR A 197 -4.04 9.47 0.32
N HIS A 198 -4.87 10.19 -0.43
CA HIS A 198 -5.27 11.57 -0.16
C HIS A 198 -6.78 11.69 0.14
N ASN A 199 -7.51 10.56 0.20
CA ASN A 199 -8.94 10.50 0.47
C ASN A 199 -9.20 10.35 1.97
N LEU A 200 -9.39 11.46 2.68
CA LEU A 200 -9.61 11.48 4.14
C LEU A 200 -10.97 10.92 4.58
N PRO A 201 -12.11 11.16 3.87
CA PRO A 201 -13.40 10.60 4.25
C PRO A 201 -13.35 9.08 4.46
N MET A 202 -12.61 8.39 3.61
CA MET A 202 -12.43 6.95 3.65
C MET A 202 -11.72 6.45 4.93
N ILE A 203 -10.77 7.24 5.45
CA ILE A 203 -10.06 6.91 6.70
C ILE A 203 -10.99 6.99 7.90
N LYS A 204 -12.01 7.87 7.87
CA LYS A 204 -13.04 7.97 8.91
C LYS A 204 -13.88 6.69 9.02
N GLU A 205 -14.20 6.06 7.88
CA GLU A 205 -14.97 4.82 7.83
C GLU A 205 -14.15 3.60 8.29
N HIS A 206 -12.84 3.64 8.08
CA HIS A 206 -11.90 2.57 8.42
C HIS A 206 -10.72 3.12 9.23
N PRO A 207 -10.92 3.49 10.52
CA PRO A 207 -9.87 4.07 11.35
C PRO A 207 -8.72 3.09 11.58
N SER A 208 -7.48 3.58 11.45
CA SER A 208 -6.27 2.82 11.68
C SER A 208 -5.09 3.73 12.01
N ILE A 209 -3.85 3.25 11.90
CA ILE A 209 -2.64 4.04 12.14
C ILE A 209 -2.42 5.01 10.97
N ILE A 210 -2.14 6.28 11.28
CA ILE A 210 -2.03 7.33 10.27
C ILE A 210 -0.70 8.07 10.41
N TYR A 211 0.09 8.00 9.35
CA TYR A 211 1.29 8.82 9.19
C TYR A 211 1.03 9.92 8.15
N ARG A 212 1.32 11.17 8.49
CA ARG A 212 1.22 12.32 7.60
C ARG A 212 2.58 12.71 7.04
N CYS A 213 2.67 12.79 5.71
CA CYS A 213 3.83 13.33 4.98
C CYS A 213 3.57 14.80 4.68
N GLN A 214 4.26 15.70 5.37
CA GLN A 214 4.14 17.16 5.23
C GLN A 214 5.47 17.84 5.56
N ASP A 215 5.79 18.94 4.88
CA ASP A 215 6.97 19.78 5.14
C ASP A 215 8.29 18.98 5.21
N GLU A 216 8.46 18.05 4.25
CA GLU A 216 9.61 17.13 4.16
C GLU A 216 9.76 16.19 5.38
N ARG A 217 8.72 15.97 6.17
CA ARG A 217 8.70 15.10 7.35
C ARG A 217 7.57 14.10 7.30
N ILE A 218 7.67 13.09 8.16
CA ILE A 218 6.59 12.15 8.44
C ILE A 218 6.26 12.18 9.94
N GLU A 219 4.99 12.28 10.26
CA GLU A 219 4.49 12.36 11.63
C GLU A 219 3.38 11.32 11.85
N ASP A 220 3.41 10.63 12.98
CA ASP A 220 2.28 9.83 13.45
C ASP A 220 1.22 10.77 14.01
N ILE A 221 0.08 10.86 13.35
CA ILE A 221 -1.06 11.68 13.75
C ILE A 221 -2.28 10.86 14.14
N THR A 222 -2.10 9.58 14.42
CA THR A 222 -3.20 8.64 14.70
C THR A 222 -4.15 9.16 15.77
N ASN A 223 -3.61 9.60 16.91
CA ASN A 223 -4.42 10.12 18.01
C ASN A 223 -5.12 11.42 17.66
N ASP A 224 -4.42 12.36 17.01
CA ASP A 224 -4.96 13.67 16.65
C ASP A 224 -6.10 13.52 15.63
N PHE A 225 -5.96 12.62 14.65
CA PHE A 225 -6.98 12.38 13.65
C PHE A 225 -8.23 11.73 14.24
N HIS A 226 -8.09 10.77 15.13
CA HIS A 226 -9.22 10.11 15.80
C HIS A 226 -9.97 11.09 16.72
N HIS A 227 -9.29 12.00 17.40
CA HIS A 227 -9.93 13.05 18.21
C HIS A 227 -10.77 14.01 17.35
N LEU A 228 -10.28 14.40 16.17
CA LEU A 228 -11.01 15.27 15.25
C LEU A 228 -12.29 14.61 14.72
N VAL A 229 -12.24 13.30 14.42
CA VAL A 229 -13.39 12.53 13.96
C VAL A 229 -14.49 12.43 15.02
N VAL A 230 -14.12 12.20 16.28
CA VAL A 230 -15.08 12.05 17.40
C VAL A 230 -15.79 13.37 17.71
N VAL A 231 -15.14 14.52 17.49
CA VAL A 231 -15.76 15.84 17.73
C VAL A 231 -16.81 16.19 16.67
N ASP A 232 -16.62 15.73 15.42
CA ASP A 232 -17.59 15.97 14.32
C ASP A 232 -18.91 15.15 14.47
N ASP A 233 -18.88 14.03 15.19
CA ASP A 233 -20.06 13.17 15.41
C ASP A 233 -20.93 13.59 16.62
N THR A 234 -20.55 14.61 17.39
CA THR A 234 -21.40 15.17 18.44
C THR A 234 -22.42 16.13 17.80
N PRO A 235 -23.74 15.92 17.99
CA PRO A 235 -24.74 16.85 17.45
C PRO A 235 -24.52 18.25 18.03
N ASP A 236 -24.30 19.20 17.14
CA ASP A 236 -24.04 20.62 17.42
C ASP A 236 -25.17 21.19 18.30
N THR A 237 -24.85 21.60 19.53
CA THR A 237 -25.74 22.37 20.39
C THR A 237 -25.29 23.83 20.55
N ASP A 238 -24.31 24.32 19.78
CA ASP A 238 -23.98 25.74 19.77
C ASP A 238 -23.33 26.22 18.45
N GLU A 239 -23.89 27.30 17.93
CA GLU A 239 -23.52 27.95 16.68
C GLU A 239 -22.14 28.64 16.75
N THR A 240 -21.07 27.88 16.52
CA THR A 240 -19.81 28.45 16.04
C THR A 240 -19.22 27.51 15.00
N HIS A 241 -19.56 27.76 13.73
CA HIS A 241 -18.92 27.12 12.58
C HIS A 241 -17.41 27.42 12.57
N VAL A 242 -16.62 26.58 13.20
CA VAL A 242 -15.18 26.56 13.00
C VAL A 242 -14.90 25.69 11.80
N ASN A 243 -14.46 26.28 10.71
CA ASN A 243 -14.14 25.61 9.45
C ASN A 243 -12.85 24.79 9.65
N TYR A 244 -13.00 23.50 10.01
CA TYR A 244 -11.89 22.60 10.35
C TYR A 244 -11.03 22.20 9.13
N SER A 245 -11.49 22.44 7.89
CA SER A 245 -10.69 22.22 6.67
C SER A 245 -9.43 23.10 6.58
N GLU A 246 -9.37 24.21 7.33
CA GLU A 246 -8.19 25.09 7.41
C GLU A 246 -7.13 24.62 8.41
N ARG A 247 -7.45 23.71 9.35
CA ARG A 247 -6.48 23.18 10.33
C ARG A 247 -5.75 21.92 9.90
N ILE A 248 -6.29 21.20 8.92
CA ILE A 248 -5.59 20.10 8.26
C ILE A 248 -5.32 20.57 6.83
N GLU A 249 -4.33 21.44 6.66
CA GLU A 249 -3.80 21.72 5.32
C GLU A 249 -3.14 20.45 4.79
N ILE A 250 -3.88 19.77 3.90
CA ILE A 250 -3.40 18.60 3.15
C ILE A 250 -2.70 19.05 1.88
#